data_2aedc02a4a9bbc60977542e24223916a
#
_entry.id   2aedc02a4a9bbc60977542e24223916a
#
_cell.length_a   1.000
_cell.length_b   1.000
_cell.length_c   1.000
_cell.angle_alpha   90.00
_cell.angle_beta   90.00
_cell.angle_gamma   90.00
#
_symmetry.space_group_name_H-M   'P 1'
#
loop_
_entity.id
_entity.type
_entity.pdbx_description
1 polymer ?
#
loop_
_entity_poly.entity_id
_entity_poly.type
_entity_poly.pdbx_seq_one_letter_code
_entity_poly.pdbx_strand_id
1 'polypeptide(L)'
;MPTQQQINAFTQAFHRTAIQRLALEPALVARALQTVQRWQDQRGPSASDPYMHEWRALLSGDLTAMQNRVCADSDDAATLRNASPLGFVLTPAERQALRTQSVA
;
A
#
# COMPACT_ATOMS: atom_id res chain seq x y z
N MET A 1 -5.86 22.91 -0.49
CA MET A 1 -4.95 21.81 -0.86
C MET A 1 -4.59 21.01 0.39
N PRO A 2 -4.58 19.67 0.34
CA PRO A 2 -4.13 18.91 1.48
C PRO A 2 -2.64 19.12 1.74
N THR A 3 -2.26 19.13 3.02
CA THR A 3 -0.85 19.21 3.42
C THR A 3 -0.19 17.83 3.23
N GLN A 4 1.14 17.80 3.25
CA GLN A 4 1.88 16.53 3.19
C GLN A 4 1.49 15.63 4.37
N GLN A 5 1.28 16.22 5.55
CA GLN A 5 0.84 15.48 6.73
C GLN A 5 -0.52 14.83 6.52
N GLN A 6 -1.46 15.55 5.89
CA GLN A 6 -2.79 15.00 5.57
C GLN A 6 -2.70 13.89 4.53
N ILE A 7 -1.86 14.04 3.52
CA ILE A 7 -1.63 13.01 2.51
C ILE A 7 -1.05 11.75 3.17
N ASN A 8 -0.07 11.91 4.06
CA ASN A 8 0.52 10.77 4.76
C ASN A 8 -0.49 10.09 5.69
N ALA A 9 -1.31 10.86 6.40
CA ALA A 9 -2.37 10.30 7.25
C ALA A 9 -3.37 9.49 6.42
N PHE A 10 -3.76 10.00 5.25
CA PHE A 10 -4.64 9.28 4.35
C PHE A 10 -4.01 7.97 3.86
N THR A 11 -2.74 8.01 3.41
CA THR A 11 -2.09 6.80 2.90
C THR A 11 -1.87 5.75 3.98
N GLN A 12 -1.60 6.18 5.21
CA GLN A 12 -1.52 5.26 6.35
C GLN A 12 -2.86 4.60 6.63
N ALA A 13 -3.94 5.39 6.68
CA ALA A 13 -5.29 4.87 6.91
C ALA A 13 -5.72 3.92 5.78
N PHE A 14 -5.44 4.30 4.55
CA PHE A 14 -5.73 3.48 3.38
C PHE A 14 -5.06 2.12 3.49
N HIS A 15 -3.76 2.10 3.79
CA HIS A 15 -3.01 0.84 3.84
C HIS A 15 -3.41 0.00 5.04
N ARG A 16 -3.73 0.61 6.17
CA ARG A 16 -4.22 -0.13 7.34
C ARG A 16 -5.51 -0.87 6.99
N THR A 17 -6.44 -0.17 6.35
CA THR A 17 -7.71 -0.77 5.93
C THR A 17 -7.50 -1.84 4.84
N ALA A 18 -6.65 -1.56 3.87
CA ALA A 18 -6.37 -2.51 2.78
C ALA A 18 -5.75 -3.80 3.33
N ILE A 19 -4.78 -3.69 4.25
CA ILE A 19 -4.11 -4.86 4.82
C ILE A 19 -5.09 -5.68 5.67
N GLN A 20 -6.00 -5.04 6.40
CA GLN A 20 -7.06 -5.74 7.10
C GLN A 20 -7.93 -6.53 6.13
N ARG A 21 -8.22 -5.97 4.96
CA ARG A 21 -9.00 -6.66 3.94
C ARG A 21 -8.24 -7.85 3.36
N LEU A 22 -6.92 -7.75 3.19
CA LEU A 22 -6.09 -8.88 2.75
C LEU A 22 -6.21 -10.06 3.72
N ALA A 23 -6.29 -9.77 5.02
CA ALA A 23 -6.43 -10.82 6.03
C ALA A 23 -7.76 -11.57 5.90
N LEU A 24 -8.82 -10.87 5.48
CA LEU A 24 -10.15 -11.45 5.30
C LEU A 24 -10.30 -12.17 3.96
N GLU A 25 -9.56 -11.74 2.94
CA GLU A 25 -9.67 -12.26 1.57
C GLU A 25 -8.26 -12.58 1.03
N PRO A 26 -7.71 -13.76 1.34
CA PRO A 26 -6.34 -14.11 0.92
C PRO A 26 -6.11 -14.06 -0.59
N ALA A 27 -7.16 -14.24 -1.41
CA ALA A 27 -7.03 -14.14 -2.86
C ALA A 27 -6.53 -12.75 -3.30
N LEU A 28 -6.76 -11.70 -2.50
CA LEU A 28 -6.28 -10.36 -2.80
C LEU A 28 -4.76 -10.28 -2.71
N VAL A 29 -4.13 -11.08 -1.86
CA VAL A 29 -2.67 -11.15 -1.77
C VAL A 29 -2.08 -11.63 -3.10
N ALA A 30 -2.67 -12.66 -3.70
CA ALA A 30 -2.22 -13.17 -5.00
C ALA A 30 -2.37 -12.10 -6.09
N ARG A 31 -3.48 -11.34 -6.08
CA ARG A 31 -3.68 -10.24 -7.03
C ARG A 31 -2.63 -9.14 -6.86
N ALA A 32 -2.29 -8.80 -5.62
CA ALA A 32 -1.25 -7.81 -5.35
C ALA A 32 0.11 -8.28 -5.86
N LEU A 33 0.45 -9.54 -5.65
CA LEU A 33 1.70 -10.12 -6.16
C LEU A 33 1.74 -10.10 -7.69
N GLN A 34 0.61 -10.41 -8.35
CA GLN A 34 0.50 -10.33 -9.80
C GLN A 34 0.70 -8.89 -10.29
N THR A 35 0.19 -7.92 -9.56
CA THR A 35 0.37 -6.51 -9.89
C THR A 35 1.83 -6.10 -9.84
N VAL A 36 2.54 -6.50 -8.80
CA VAL A 36 3.99 -6.23 -8.68
C VAL A 36 4.74 -6.87 -9.84
N GLN A 37 4.44 -8.13 -10.15
CA GLN A 37 5.10 -8.85 -11.23
C GLN A 37 4.86 -8.15 -12.57
N ARG A 38 3.62 -7.74 -12.84
CA ARG A 38 3.27 -7.04 -14.08
C ARG A 38 4.04 -5.71 -14.21
N TRP A 39 4.13 -4.96 -13.12
CA TRP A 39 4.88 -3.70 -13.13
C TRP A 39 6.35 -3.91 -13.42
N GLN A 40 6.96 -4.93 -12.82
CA GLN A 40 8.36 -5.25 -13.08
C GLN A 40 8.59 -5.68 -14.53
N ASP A 41 7.67 -6.49 -15.07
CA ASP A 41 7.76 -6.95 -16.46
C ASP A 41 7.62 -5.79 -17.47
N GLN A 42 6.72 -4.83 -17.16
CA GLN A 42 6.45 -3.71 -18.06
C GLN A 42 7.54 -2.65 -18.01
N ARG A 43 8.11 -2.38 -16.84
CA ARG A 43 9.07 -1.29 -16.65
C ARG A 43 10.51 -1.71 -16.86
N GLY A 44 10.83 -2.98 -16.65
CA GLY A 44 12.19 -3.45 -16.57
C GLY A 44 12.91 -2.85 -15.34
N PRO A 45 14.25 -2.91 -15.30
CA PRO A 45 15.01 -2.38 -14.17
C PRO A 45 14.73 -0.89 -13.95
N SER A 46 14.50 -0.48 -12.70
CA SER A 46 14.20 0.90 -12.37
C SER A 46 14.63 1.24 -10.93
N ALA A 47 14.60 2.55 -10.62
CA ALA A 47 14.92 3.03 -9.28
C ALA A 47 13.92 2.54 -8.21
N SER A 48 12.73 2.10 -8.61
CA SER A 48 11.72 1.59 -7.69
C SER A 48 11.88 0.09 -7.38
N ASP A 49 12.84 -0.61 -7.99
CA ASP A 49 13.05 -2.04 -7.78
C ASP A 49 13.18 -2.44 -6.31
N PRO A 50 13.94 -1.71 -5.44
CA PRO A 50 14.02 -2.08 -4.03
C PRO A 50 12.65 -2.11 -3.34
N TYR A 51 11.75 -1.17 -3.69
CA TYR A 51 10.41 -1.14 -3.13
C TYR A 51 9.54 -2.28 -3.68
N MET A 52 9.70 -2.63 -4.95
CA MET A 52 8.99 -3.77 -5.53
C MET A 52 9.43 -5.08 -4.87
N HIS A 53 10.73 -5.25 -4.64
CA HIS A 53 11.26 -6.42 -3.94
C HIS A 53 10.72 -6.47 -2.50
N GLU A 54 10.68 -5.35 -1.82
CA GLU A 54 10.14 -5.30 -0.45
C GLU A 54 8.65 -5.64 -0.42
N TRP A 55 7.85 -5.07 -1.34
CA TRP A 55 6.43 -5.40 -1.42
C TRP A 55 6.20 -6.89 -1.66
N ARG A 56 6.99 -7.49 -2.54
CA ARG A 56 6.90 -8.94 -2.79
C ARG A 56 7.19 -9.73 -1.52
N ALA A 57 8.22 -9.36 -0.79
CA ALA A 57 8.57 -10.03 0.46
C ALA A 57 7.47 -9.86 1.52
N LEU A 58 6.93 -8.64 1.67
CA LEU A 58 5.89 -8.35 2.64
C LEU A 58 4.60 -9.12 2.33
N LEU A 59 4.22 -9.20 1.05
CA LEU A 59 3.02 -9.93 0.62
C LEU A 59 3.15 -11.44 0.79
N SER A 60 4.38 -11.94 0.83
CA SER A 60 4.65 -13.36 1.03
C SER A 60 4.82 -13.75 2.49
N GLY A 61 4.79 -12.77 3.40
CA GLY A 61 5.04 -12.97 4.83
C GLY A 61 3.83 -12.70 5.70
N ASP A 62 4.11 -12.35 6.96
CA ASP A 62 3.09 -12.06 7.96
C ASP A 62 2.45 -10.70 7.76
N LEU A 63 1.11 -10.63 7.80
CA LEU A 63 0.37 -9.40 7.57
C LEU A 63 0.54 -8.39 8.71
N THR A 64 0.76 -8.85 9.95
CA THR A 64 1.03 -7.94 11.07
C THR A 64 2.37 -7.23 10.86
N ALA A 65 3.39 -7.96 10.45
CA ALA A 65 4.69 -7.38 10.13
C ALA A 65 4.58 -6.41 8.95
N MET A 66 3.78 -6.75 7.94
CA MET A 66 3.51 -5.86 6.81
C MET A 66 2.88 -4.55 7.29
N GLN A 67 1.84 -4.63 8.12
CA GLN A 67 1.17 -3.43 8.62
C GLN A 67 2.13 -2.54 9.41
N ASN A 68 2.94 -3.11 10.28
CA ASN A 68 3.90 -2.37 11.07
C ASN A 68 4.91 -1.63 10.19
N ARG A 69 5.38 -2.26 9.12
CA ARG A 69 6.35 -1.66 8.20
C ARG A 69 5.70 -0.61 7.30
N VAL A 70 4.58 -0.95 6.68
CA VAL A 70 3.94 -0.11 5.66
C VAL A 70 3.28 1.12 6.29
N CYS A 71 2.68 0.96 7.47
CA CYS A 71 1.94 2.03 8.14
C CYS A 71 2.79 2.81 9.13
N ALA A 72 4.10 2.61 9.15
CA ALA A 72 5.00 3.37 10.01
C ALA A 72 4.97 4.86 9.66
N ASP A 73 5.18 5.70 10.67
CA ASP A 73 5.22 7.15 10.49
C ASP A 73 6.66 7.57 10.19
N SER A 74 7.09 7.36 8.95
CA SER A 74 8.43 7.70 8.50
C SER A 74 8.40 8.03 7.02
N ASP A 75 9.39 8.79 6.54
CA ASP A 75 9.52 9.14 5.13
C ASP A 75 9.76 7.89 4.28
N ASP A 76 10.54 6.95 4.79
CA ASP A 76 10.81 5.70 4.10
C ASP A 76 9.54 4.87 3.91
N ALA A 77 8.70 4.78 4.95
CA ALA A 77 7.41 4.09 4.85
C ALA A 77 6.47 4.83 3.89
N ALA A 78 6.48 6.16 3.91
CA ALA A 78 5.68 6.95 2.97
C ALA A 78 6.09 6.68 1.52
N THR A 79 7.38 6.55 1.25
CA THR A 79 7.88 6.22 -0.08
C THR A 79 7.45 4.81 -0.48
N LEU A 80 7.52 3.86 0.43
CA LEU A 80 7.06 2.49 0.19
C LEU A 80 5.55 2.47 -0.15
N ARG A 81 4.74 3.25 0.58
CA ARG A 81 3.31 3.36 0.31
C ARG A 81 3.03 3.95 -1.07
N ASN A 82 3.83 4.90 -1.54
CA ASN A 82 3.68 5.48 -2.87
C ASN A 82 3.91 4.47 -3.99
N ALA A 83 4.68 3.42 -3.73
CA ALA A 83 4.94 2.34 -4.68
C ALA A 83 4.01 1.14 -4.49
N SER A 84 2.91 1.30 -3.77
CA SER A 84 2.05 0.21 -3.31
C SER A 84 1.26 -0.45 -4.44
N PRO A 85 1.17 -1.79 -4.46
CA PRO A 85 0.27 -2.52 -5.36
C PRO A 85 -1.15 -2.68 -4.81
N LEU A 86 -1.50 -2.06 -3.67
CA LEU A 86 -2.77 -2.29 -2.98
C LEU A 86 -3.89 -1.34 -3.42
N GLY A 87 -3.66 -0.52 -4.44
CA GLY A 87 -4.65 0.46 -4.89
C GLY A 87 -5.99 -0.12 -5.29
N PHE A 88 -6.04 -1.36 -5.76
CA PHE A 88 -7.26 -2.01 -6.18
C PHE A 88 -8.13 -2.54 -5.03
N VAL A 89 -7.59 -2.58 -3.80
CA VAL A 89 -8.25 -3.25 -2.66
C VAL A 89 -9.47 -2.48 -2.18
N LEU A 90 -9.44 -1.14 -2.25
CA LEU A 90 -10.54 -0.30 -1.81
C LEU A 90 -11.25 0.34 -3.00
N THR A 91 -12.58 0.48 -2.88
CA THR A 91 -13.39 1.18 -3.89
C THR A 91 -13.15 2.69 -3.83
N PRO A 92 -13.50 3.44 -4.92
CA PRO A 92 -13.44 4.90 -4.87
C PRO A 92 -14.25 5.52 -3.72
N ALA A 93 -15.41 4.94 -3.39
CA ALA A 93 -16.22 5.43 -2.26
C ALA A 93 -15.51 5.23 -0.93
N GLU A 94 -14.86 4.08 -0.73
CA GLU A 94 -14.09 3.81 0.48
C GLU A 94 -12.90 4.76 0.61
N ARG A 95 -12.22 5.06 -0.51
CA ARG A 95 -11.12 6.03 -0.53
C ARG A 95 -11.59 7.42 -0.16
N GLN A 96 -12.74 7.84 -0.68
CA GLN A 96 -13.31 9.15 -0.39
C GLN A 96 -13.66 9.29 1.09
N ALA A 97 -14.23 8.24 1.67
CA ALA A 97 -14.55 8.23 3.10
C ALA A 97 -13.29 8.43 3.95
N LEU A 98 -12.19 7.76 3.59
CA LEU A 98 -10.92 7.90 4.30
C LEU A 98 -10.31 9.29 4.13
N ARG A 99 -10.43 9.88 2.94
CA ARG A 99 -9.96 11.26 2.71
C ARG A 99 -10.70 12.25 3.60
N THR A 100 -12.01 12.09 3.71
CA THR A 100 -12.83 12.95 4.56
C THR A 100 -12.39 12.85 6.02
N GLN A 101 -12.11 11.64 6.51
CA GLN A 101 -11.61 11.44 7.86
C GLN A 101 -10.23 12.06 8.07
N SER A 102 -9.37 12.01 7.06
CA SER A 102 -7.98 12.46 7.18
C SER A 102 -7.84 13.99 7.18
N VAL A 103 -8.84 14.72 6.68
CA VAL A 103 -8.83 16.20 6.64
C VAL A 103 -9.74 16.83 7.69
N ALA A 104 -10.43 16.02 8.45
CA ALA A 104 -11.35 16.49 9.50
C ALA A 104 -10.61 17.03 10.72
#